data_0f8a4d0c278ed7adb6d5c0400df59108
#
_entry.id   0f8a4d0c278ed7adb6d5c0400df59108
#
_cell.length_a   1.000
_cell.length_b   1.000
_cell.length_c   1.000
_cell.angle_alpha   90.00
_cell.angle_beta   90.00
_cell.angle_gamma   90.00
#
_symmetry.space_group_name_H-M   'P 1'
#
loop_
_entity.id
_entity.type
_entity.pdbx_description
1 polymer ?
#
loop_
_entity_poly.entity_id
_entity_poly.type
_entity_poly.pdbx_seq_one_letter_code
_entity_poly.pdbx_strand_id
1 'polypeptide(L)' 'MNLDNRRLKEIQAEKIVWSQQLDKCSTISDCLAFQGKLDILEKEEREILKRCDVDV' A
#
# COMPACT_ATOMS: atom_id res chain seq x y z
N MET A 1 13.47 -16.31 -7.08
CA MET A 1 12.35 -15.38 -7.13
C MET A 1 11.85 -15.07 -5.73
N ASN A 2 11.71 -13.81 -5.43
CA ASN A 2 11.50 -13.38 -4.06
C ASN A 2 10.01 -13.08 -3.81
N LEU A 3 9.46 -13.69 -2.76
CA LEU A 3 8.07 -13.44 -2.36
C LEU A 3 7.85 -11.97 -2.02
N ASP A 4 8.86 -11.32 -1.47
CA ASP A 4 8.78 -9.91 -1.13
C ASP A 4 8.61 -9.04 -2.38
N ASN A 5 9.30 -9.36 -3.46
CA ASN A 5 9.15 -8.62 -4.70
C ASN A 5 7.73 -8.74 -5.26
N ARG A 6 7.17 -9.94 -5.19
CA ARG A 6 5.79 -10.16 -5.63
C ARG A 6 4.82 -9.35 -4.78
N ARG A 7 5.03 -9.37 -3.47
CA ARG A 7 4.15 -8.64 -2.55
C ARG A 7 4.25 -7.12 -2.78
N LEU A 8 5.46 -6.64 -3.04
CA LEU A 8 5.66 -5.22 -3.35
C LEU A 8 4.88 -4.79 -4.57
N LYS A 9 4.89 -5.62 -5.61
CA LYS A 9 4.12 -5.32 -6.83
C LYS A 9 2.62 -5.27 -6.54
N GLU A 10 2.15 -6.21 -5.73
CA GLU A 10 0.75 -6.25 -5.33
C GLU A 10 0.37 -4.99 -4.54
N ILE A 11 1.22 -4.61 -3.60
CA ILE A 11 0.99 -3.42 -2.79
C ILE A 11 0.93 -2.18 -3.68
N GLN A 12 1.85 -2.05 -4.61
CA GLN A 12 1.88 -0.90 -5.50
C GLN A 12 0.60 -0.82 -6.34
N ALA A 13 0.14 -1.96 -6.85
CA ALA A 13 -1.10 -2.00 -7.62
C ALA A 13 -2.30 -1.61 -6.76
N GLU A 14 -2.37 -2.14 -5.55
CA GLU A 14 -3.46 -1.82 -4.63
C GLU A 14 -3.43 -0.34 -4.24
N LYS A 15 -2.25 0.22 -4.02
CA LYS A 15 -2.13 1.64 -3.68
C LYS A 15 -2.71 2.51 -4.78
N ILE A 16 -2.49 2.16 -6.03
CA ILE A 16 -3.05 2.90 -7.14
C ILE A 16 -4.57 2.83 -7.11
N VAL A 17 -5.12 1.64 -6.92
CA VAL A 17 -6.57 1.43 -6.88
C VAL A 17 -7.19 2.24 -5.74
N TRP A 18 -6.66 2.11 -4.53
CA TRP A 18 -7.21 2.81 -3.37
C TRP A 18 -7.02 4.33 -3.48
N SER A 19 -5.93 4.77 -4.09
CA SER A 19 -5.72 6.19 -4.33
C SER A 19 -6.79 6.75 -5.26
N GLN A 20 -7.15 6.01 -6.31
CA GLN A 20 -8.22 6.42 -7.21
C GLN A 20 -9.57 6.45 -6.50
N GLN A 21 -9.83 5.44 -5.66
CA GLN A 21 -11.07 5.41 -4.89
C GLN A 21 -11.15 6.59 -3.92
N LEU A 22 -10.03 6.90 -3.28
CA LEU A 22 -9.96 8.03 -2.36
C LEU A 22 -10.28 9.35 -3.09
N ASP A 23 -9.78 9.48 -4.30
CA ASP A 23 -10.01 10.67 -5.12
C ASP A 23 -11.49 10.83 -5.48
N LYS A 24 -12.22 9.72 -5.55
CA LYS A 24 -13.63 9.70 -5.93
C LYS A 24 -14.56 9.57 -4.75
N CYS A 25 -14.03 9.50 -3.53
CA CYS A 25 -14.87 9.31 -2.37
C CYS A 25 -15.79 10.52 -2.17
N SER A 26 -17.03 10.25 -1.78
CA SER A 26 -18.02 11.30 -1.61
C SER A 26 -18.33 11.58 -0.14
N THR A 27 -17.94 10.69 0.77
CA THR A 27 -18.20 10.88 2.19
C THR A 27 -16.89 10.83 2.96
N ILE A 28 -16.88 11.51 4.11
CA ILE A 28 -15.70 11.53 4.98
C ILE A 28 -15.41 10.13 5.49
N SER A 29 -16.45 9.35 5.80
CA SER A 29 -16.27 7.98 6.25
C SER A 29 -15.53 7.14 5.22
N ASP A 30 -15.93 7.25 3.96
CA ASP A 30 -15.27 6.51 2.89
C ASP A 30 -13.83 6.97 2.71
N CYS A 31 -13.61 8.28 2.77
CA CYS A 31 -12.27 8.82 2.63
C CYS A 31 -11.34 8.29 3.73
N LEU A 32 -11.83 8.25 4.96
CA LEU A 32 -11.05 7.73 6.07
C LEU A 32 -10.76 6.24 5.92
N ALA A 33 -11.74 5.48 5.45
CA ALA A 33 -11.56 4.05 5.24
C ALA A 33 -10.50 3.79 4.18
N PHE A 34 -10.57 4.49 3.06
CA PHE A 34 -9.59 4.32 1.97
C PHE A 34 -8.21 4.80 2.40
N GLN A 35 -8.15 5.90 3.14
CA GLN A 35 -6.87 6.40 3.67
C GLN A 35 -6.24 5.38 4.60
N GLY A 36 -7.05 4.74 5.45
CA GLY A 36 -6.57 3.70 6.34
C GLY A 36 -5.97 2.53 5.58
N LYS A 37 -6.62 2.12 4.48
CA LYS A 37 -6.09 1.06 3.63
C LYS A 37 -4.74 1.44 3.04
N LEU A 38 -4.61 2.67 2.55
CA LEU A 38 -3.35 3.15 2.00
C LEU A 38 -2.26 3.18 3.06
N ASP A 39 -2.60 3.62 4.28
CA ASP A 39 -1.63 3.66 5.38
C ASP A 39 -1.09 2.26 5.69
N ILE A 40 -1.99 1.27 5.73
CA ILE A 40 -1.59 -0.11 6.01
C ILE A 40 -0.67 -0.63 4.91
N LEU A 41 -1.01 -0.36 3.66
CA LEU A 41 -0.20 -0.80 2.53
C LEU A 41 1.17 -0.13 2.53
N GLU A 42 1.23 1.15 2.83
CA GLU A 42 2.50 1.87 2.90
C GLU A 42 3.37 1.34 4.02
N LYS A 43 2.77 1.03 5.15
CA LYS A 43 3.51 0.46 6.27
C LYS A 43 4.10 -0.89 5.91
N GLU A 44 3.32 -1.74 5.28
CA GLU A 44 3.78 -3.05 4.85
C GLU A 44 4.90 -2.93 3.83
N GLU A 45 4.74 -2.04 2.87
CA GLU A 45 5.76 -1.78 1.86
C GLU A 45 7.07 -1.35 2.49
N ARG A 46 6.99 -0.43 3.44
CA ARG A 46 8.17 0.06 4.14
C ARG A 46 8.90 -1.05 4.87
N GLU A 47 8.16 -1.94 5.53
CA GLU A 47 8.75 -3.06 6.24
C GLU A 47 9.47 -4.02 5.30
N ILE A 48 8.86 -4.29 4.15
CA ILE A 48 9.48 -5.16 3.15
C ILE A 48 10.76 -4.53 2.62
N LEU A 49 10.71 -3.25 2.27
CA LEU A 49 11.89 -2.54 1.78
C LEU A 49 13.00 -2.51 2.82
N LYS A 50 12.63 -2.37 4.08
CA LYS A 50 13.60 -2.37 5.16
C LYS A 50 14.30 -3.72 5.28
N ARG A 51 13.55 -4.81 5.12
CA ARG A 51 14.14 -6.15 5.16
C ARG A 51 15.07 -6.37 3.98
N CYS A 52 14.71 -5.86 2.82
CA CYS A 52 15.56 -5.98 1.64
C CYS A 52 16.85 -5.20 1.81
N ASP A 53 16.79 -4.06 2.49
CA ASP A 53 17.96 -3.23 2.73
C ASP A 53 18.96 -3.89 3.67
N VAL A 54 18.45 -4.65 4.62
CA VAL A 54 19.30 -5.29 5.63
C VAL A 54 20.13 -6.42 5.02
N ASP A 55 19.71 -6.89 3.87
CA ASP A 55 20.35 -8.03 3.22
C ASP A 55 21.65 -7.67 2.51
N VAL A 56 22.05 -6.45 2.60
CA VAL A 56 23.31 -5.99 2.00
C VAL A 56 24.49 -6.16 3.00
#